data_c2eeab8bc6773921da5a17bacee8dc77
#
_entry.id   c2eeab8bc6773921da5a17bacee8dc77
#
_cell.length_a   1.000
_cell.length_b   1.000
_cell.length_c   1.000
_cell.angle_alpha   90.00
_cell.angle_beta   90.00
_cell.angle_gamma   90.00
#
_symmetry.space_group_name_H-M   'P 1'
#
loop_
_entity.id
_entity.type
_entity.pdbx_description
1 polymer ?
#
loop_
_entity_poly.entity_id
_entity_poly.type
_entity_poly.pdbx_seq_one_letter_code
_entity_poly.pdbx_strand_id
1 'polypeptide(L)'
;MPDLTVSVDVDAPVEQVWAALVDWPRQGEWMLATTVRPTVGTGTAVGDELEALTGIGRVGMLDRMRITRWDPPYRCEVLHTGRVVRGPGIFAVRPHGGGSTVVWTEELDLPLGRLGRLGWPIVRPVARWGLQRSLQRFARWAERYSG
;
A
#
# COMPACT_ATOMS: atom_id res chain seq x y z
N MET A 1 14.05 -4.95 11.98
CA MET A 1 12.96 -5.53 11.20
C MET A 1 13.13 -5.21 9.72
N PRO A 2 12.82 -6.15 8.82
CA PRO A 2 12.93 -5.85 7.38
C PRO A 2 11.87 -4.82 6.99
N ASP A 3 12.31 -3.75 6.39
CA ASP A 3 11.43 -2.72 5.83
C ASP A 3 11.72 -2.45 4.37
N LEU A 4 10.64 -2.08 3.70
CA LEU A 4 10.68 -1.60 2.34
C LEU A 4 10.06 -0.21 2.32
N THR A 5 10.77 0.74 1.71
CA THR A 5 10.24 2.08 1.51
C THR A 5 10.45 2.46 0.05
N VAL A 6 9.39 2.89 -0.58
CA VAL A 6 9.40 3.40 -1.95
C VAL A 6 8.67 4.75 -1.97
N SER A 7 8.98 5.58 -2.94
CA SER A 7 8.33 6.89 -3.06
C SER A 7 8.18 7.29 -4.51
N VAL A 8 7.25 8.23 -4.74
CA VAL A 8 7.02 8.80 -6.06
C VAL A 8 6.53 10.24 -5.90
N ASP A 9 6.94 11.10 -6.83
CA ASP A 9 6.37 12.44 -6.95
C ASP A 9 5.16 12.40 -7.87
N VAL A 10 4.13 13.17 -7.52
CA VAL A 10 2.86 13.23 -8.25
C VAL A 10 2.55 14.68 -8.55
N ASP A 11 2.25 14.98 -9.80
CA ASP A 11 1.87 16.34 -10.23
C ASP A 11 0.38 16.58 -9.97
N ALA A 12 0.03 16.61 -8.70
CA ALA A 12 -1.33 16.86 -8.23
C ALA A 12 -1.29 17.32 -6.77
N PRO A 13 -2.29 18.09 -6.31
CA PRO A 13 -2.34 18.54 -4.93
C PRO A 13 -2.57 17.39 -3.95
N VAL A 14 -2.16 17.59 -2.72
CA VAL A 14 -2.21 16.57 -1.66
C VAL A 14 -3.62 15.97 -1.51
N GLU A 15 -4.66 16.78 -1.55
CA GLU A 15 -6.04 16.33 -1.39
C GLU A 15 -6.47 15.36 -2.48
N GLN A 16 -6.09 15.64 -3.73
CA GLN A 16 -6.39 14.76 -4.86
C GLN A 16 -5.60 13.46 -4.77
N VAL A 17 -4.33 13.55 -4.42
CA VAL A 17 -3.46 12.38 -4.25
C VAL A 17 -3.97 11.49 -3.13
N TRP A 18 -4.36 12.07 -2.01
CA TRP A 18 -4.94 11.31 -0.90
C TRP A 18 -6.23 10.59 -1.32
N ALA A 19 -7.17 11.32 -1.94
CA ALA A 19 -8.43 10.73 -2.37
C ALA A 19 -8.21 9.56 -3.34
N ALA A 20 -7.25 9.71 -4.24
CA ALA A 20 -6.88 8.64 -5.17
C ALA A 20 -6.26 7.44 -4.44
N LEU A 21 -5.38 7.70 -3.48
CA LEU A 21 -4.63 6.67 -2.78
C LEU A 21 -5.52 5.76 -1.92
N VAL A 22 -6.52 6.33 -1.27
CA VAL A 22 -7.41 5.59 -0.37
C VAL A 22 -8.74 5.20 -1.00
N ASP A 23 -8.86 5.31 -2.29
CA ASP A 23 -10.00 4.79 -3.05
C ASP A 23 -9.81 3.27 -3.21
N TRP A 24 -10.10 2.55 -2.15
CA TRP A 24 -9.82 1.12 -2.04
C TRP A 24 -10.41 0.30 -3.19
N PRO A 25 -11.69 0.50 -3.59
CA PRO A 25 -12.26 -0.27 -4.70
C PRO A 25 -11.53 -0.09 -6.03
N ARG A 26 -10.81 1.02 -6.21
CA ARG A 26 -10.10 1.34 -7.43
C ARG A 26 -8.59 1.10 -7.33
N GLN A 27 -8.09 0.61 -6.20
CA GLN A 27 -6.66 0.35 -6.03
C GLN A 27 -6.09 -0.63 -7.05
N GLY A 28 -6.90 -1.56 -7.52
CA GLY A 28 -6.50 -2.49 -8.57
C GLY A 28 -6.14 -1.84 -9.91
N GLU A 29 -6.54 -0.57 -10.12
CA GLU A 29 -6.23 0.13 -11.37
C GLU A 29 -4.75 0.55 -11.44
N TRP A 30 -4.07 0.65 -10.30
CA TRP A 30 -2.65 1.02 -10.28
C TRP A 30 -1.76 0.02 -9.55
N MET A 31 -2.26 -0.70 -8.58
CA MET A 31 -1.48 -1.69 -7.83
C MET A 31 -1.40 -3.00 -8.64
N LEU A 32 -0.18 -3.47 -8.87
CA LEU A 32 0.06 -4.66 -9.71
C LEU A 32 -0.64 -5.89 -9.16
N ALA A 33 -1.46 -6.53 -10.00
CA ALA A 33 -2.10 -7.82 -9.74
C ALA A 33 -2.89 -7.87 -8.42
N THR A 34 -3.39 -6.73 -7.94
CA THR A 34 -4.01 -6.61 -6.62
C THR A 34 -5.40 -5.99 -6.72
N THR A 35 -6.34 -6.52 -5.94
CA THR A 35 -7.64 -5.90 -5.71
C THR A 35 -7.84 -5.71 -4.21
N VAL A 36 -8.47 -4.61 -3.82
CA VAL A 36 -8.68 -4.25 -2.41
C VAL A 36 -10.14 -3.95 -2.15
N ARG A 37 -10.64 -4.34 -1.00
CA ARG A 37 -12.00 -4.00 -0.57
C ARG A 37 -12.08 -3.83 0.94
N PRO A 38 -12.91 -2.90 1.44
CA PRO A 38 -13.25 -2.86 2.85
C PRO A 38 -14.06 -4.10 3.26
N THR A 39 -13.76 -4.64 4.43
CA THR A 39 -14.49 -5.78 5.00
C THR A 39 -15.20 -5.42 6.30
N VAL A 40 -14.70 -4.40 7.00
CA VAL A 40 -15.34 -3.81 8.18
C VAL A 40 -15.30 -2.31 8.01
N GLY A 41 -16.46 -1.67 8.10
CA GLY A 41 -16.59 -0.23 7.86
C GLY A 41 -16.38 0.14 6.39
N THR A 42 -16.05 1.39 6.15
CA THR A 42 -15.83 1.93 4.80
C THR A 42 -14.36 2.06 4.44
N GLY A 43 -13.45 1.73 5.36
CA GLY A 43 -12.02 1.91 5.16
C GLY A 43 -11.56 3.35 5.36
N THR A 44 -12.31 4.14 6.13
CA THR A 44 -12.02 5.57 6.33
C THR A 44 -11.92 5.97 7.80
N ALA A 45 -11.69 5.00 8.68
CA ALA A 45 -11.56 5.25 10.11
C ALA A 45 -10.68 4.21 10.78
N VAL A 46 -10.07 4.57 11.90
CA VAL A 46 -9.33 3.63 12.76
C VAL A 46 -10.27 2.50 13.19
N GLY A 47 -9.79 1.26 13.08
CA GLY A 47 -10.57 0.07 13.38
C GLY A 47 -11.26 -0.57 12.18
N ASP A 48 -11.40 0.16 11.09
CA ASP A 48 -11.91 -0.41 9.84
C ASP A 48 -10.93 -1.43 9.29
N GLU A 49 -11.43 -2.43 8.56
CA GLU A 49 -10.61 -3.51 8.03
C GLU A 49 -10.72 -3.58 6.51
N LEU A 50 -9.60 -3.97 5.91
CA LEU A 50 -9.44 -4.10 4.48
C LEU A 50 -8.91 -5.49 4.15
N GLU A 51 -9.21 -5.94 2.94
CA GLU A 51 -8.71 -7.19 2.40
C GLU A 51 -8.13 -6.93 1.01
N ALA A 52 -6.90 -7.36 0.80
CA ALA A 52 -6.23 -7.26 -0.49
C ALA A 52 -5.94 -8.65 -1.02
N LEU A 53 -6.32 -8.89 -2.28
CA LEU A 53 -6.01 -10.13 -2.98
C LEU A 53 -5.00 -9.82 -4.07
N THR A 54 -3.81 -10.40 -3.96
CA THR A 54 -2.74 -10.28 -4.95
C THR A 54 -2.51 -11.63 -5.60
N GLY A 55 -2.57 -11.70 -6.93
CA GLY A 55 -2.34 -12.97 -7.60
C GLY A 55 -2.52 -12.93 -9.09
N ILE A 56 -2.17 -14.05 -9.73
CA ILE A 56 -2.28 -14.27 -11.16
C ILE A 56 -3.05 -15.57 -11.39
N GLY A 57 -4.14 -15.51 -12.16
CA GLY A 57 -4.97 -16.66 -12.44
C GLY A 57 -5.62 -17.20 -11.16
N ARG A 58 -5.37 -18.49 -10.85
CA ARG A 58 -5.91 -19.15 -9.66
C ARG A 58 -4.97 -19.09 -8.46
N VAL A 59 -3.78 -18.56 -8.63
CA VAL A 59 -2.78 -18.44 -7.56
C VAL A 59 -2.83 -17.02 -7.03
N GLY A 60 -3.15 -16.89 -5.75
CA GLY A 60 -3.24 -15.59 -5.11
C GLY A 60 -2.92 -15.67 -3.63
N MET A 61 -2.62 -14.50 -3.06
CA MET A 61 -2.35 -14.32 -1.65
C MET A 61 -3.35 -13.32 -1.08
N LEU A 62 -4.02 -13.72 0.00
CA LEU A 62 -4.94 -12.86 0.70
C LEU A 62 -4.22 -12.15 1.83
N ASP A 63 -4.28 -10.82 1.80
CA ASP A 63 -3.68 -9.96 2.80
C ASP A 63 -4.81 -9.23 3.53
N ARG A 64 -4.89 -9.43 4.86
CA ARG A 64 -5.86 -8.74 5.71
C ARG A 64 -5.17 -7.68 6.53
N MET A 65 -5.81 -6.53 6.66
CA MET A 65 -5.25 -5.43 7.39
C MET A 65 -6.32 -4.62 8.12
N ARG A 66 -5.91 -3.98 9.21
CA ARG A 66 -6.75 -3.08 9.99
C ARG A 66 -6.13 -1.70 10.03
N ILE A 67 -6.94 -0.67 9.84
CA ILE A 67 -6.48 0.71 9.92
C ILE A 67 -6.19 1.04 11.39
N THR A 68 -4.97 1.46 11.65
CA THR A 68 -4.49 1.83 12.99
C THR A 68 -4.28 3.34 13.14
N ARG A 69 -4.17 4.06 12.02
CA ARG A 69 -4.06 5.51 12.01
C ARG A 69 -4.72 6.06 10.74
N TRP A 70 -5.47 7.13 10.92
CA TRP A 70 -6.18 7.77 9.81
C TRP A 70 -6.11 9.29 9.97
N ASP A 71 -5.17 9.91 9.27
CA ASP A 71 -4.91 11.35 9.32
C ASP A 71 -5.00 11.95 7.91
N PRO A 72 -6.22 12.16 7.36
CA PRO A 72 -6.35 12.77 6.03
C PRO A 72 -5.86 14.23 6.03
N PRO A 73 -5.25 14.70 4.97
CA PRO A 73 -4.89 13.98 3.75
C PRO A 73 -3.41 13.53 3.74
N TYR A 74 -2.82 13.23 4.90
CA TYR A 74 -1.37 13.07 5.03
C TYR A 74 -0.92 11.65 5.37
N ARG A 75 -1.70 10.86 6.11
CA ARG A 75 -1.17 9.59 6.60
C ARG A 75 -2.26 8.57 6.89
N CYS A 76 -2.04 7.36 6.39
CA CYS A 76 -2.82 6.18 6.74
C CYS A 76 -1.85 5.07 7.14
N GLU A 77 -2.07 4.48 8.32
CA GLU A 77 -1.31 3.31 8.75
C GLU A 77 -2.26 2.14 8.91
N VAL A 78 -1.79 0.97 8.48
CA VAL A 78 -2.51 -0.29 8.63
C VAL A 78 -1.61 -1.30 9.33
N LEU A 79 -2.24 -2.26 9.99
CA LEU A 79 -1.54 -3.44 10.52
C LEU A 79 -1.99 -4.64 9.69
N HIS A 80 -1.04 -5.26 9.01
CA HIS A 80 -1.28 -6.53 8.32
C HIS A 80 -1.46 -7.63 9.36
N THR A 81 -2.61 -8.30 9.36
CA THR A 81 -3.01 -9.26 10.38
C THR A 81 -3.04 -10.71 9.86
N GLY A 82 -2.60 -10.93 8.64
CA GLY A 82 -2.56 -12.24 8.02
C GLY A 82 -1.45 -13.15 8.55
N ARG A 83 -1.35 -14.34 7.98
CA ARG A 83 -0.32 -15.31 8.36
C ARG A 83 0.97 -15.15 7.58
N VAL A 84 0.89 -14.65 6.36
CA VAL A 84 2.04 -14.49 5.47
C VAL A 84 2.54 -13.05 5.50
N VAL A 85 1.66 -12.08 5.31
CA VAL A 85 2.00 -10.66 5.40
C VAL A 85 1.57 -10.19 6.78
N ARG A 86 2.52 -9.71 7.57
CA ARG A 86 2.31 -9.25 8.95
C ARG A 86 3.15 -8.01 9.19
N GLY A 87 2.65 -7.13 10.06
CA GLY A 87 3.35 -5.92 10.46
C GLY A 87 2.73 -4.65 9.88
N PRO A 88 3.25 -3.47 10.26
CA PRO A 88 2.70 -2.19 9.82
C PRO A 88 2.94 -1.89 8.35
N GLY A 89 1.96 -1.23 7.72
CA GLY A 89 2.09 -0.62 6.41
C GLY A 89 1.69 0.85 6.50
N ILE A 90 2.40 1.73 5.80
CA ILE A 90 2.22 3.17 5.94
C ILE A 90 2.15 3.81 4.56
N PHE A 91 1.10 4.57 4.32
CA PHE A 91 1.01 5.55 3.24
C PHE A 91 1.13 6.95 3.81
N ALA A 92 2.08 7.71 3.32
CA ALA A 92 2.24 9.11 3.67
C ALA A 92 2.19 9.97 2.41
N VAL A 93 1.51 11.10 2.50
CA VAL A 93 1.42 12.08 1.41
C VAL A 93 1.88 13.43 1.97
N ARG A 94 2.78 14.10 1.25
CA ARG A 94 3.27 15.40 1.67
C ARG A 94 3.36 16.35 0.48
N PRO A 95 3.19 17.68 0.71
CA PRO A 95 3.40 18.66 -0.35
C PRO A 95 4.84 18.64 -0.83
N HIS A 96 5.04 18.83 -2.14
CA HIS A 96 6.36 18.90 -2.74
C HIS A 96 6.31 19.80 -3.97
N GLY A 97 6.90 20.98 -3.89
CA GLY A 97 6.76 21.98 -4.95
C GLY A 97 5.29 22.32 -5.18
N GLY A 98 4.83 22.32 -6.42
CA GLY A 98 3.42 22.49 -6.77
C GLY A 98 2.60 21.21 -6.71
N GLY A 99 3.20 20.07 -6.36
CA GLY A 99 2.56 18.76 -6.33
C GLY A 99 2.70 18.08 -4.98
N SER A 100 2.88 16.76 -5.02
CA SER A 100 2.93 15.92 -3.82
C SER A 100 4.00 14.83 -3.94
N THR A 101 4.44 14.30 -2.81
CA THR A 101 5.24 13.08 -2.75
C THR A 101 4.47 12.04 -1.95
N VAL A 102 4.38 10.83 -2.48
CA VAL A 102 3.80 9.67 -1.78
C VAL A 102 4.94 8.77 -1.32
N VAL A 103 4.92 8.41 -0.05
CA VAL A 103 5.89 7.47 0.53
C VAL A 103 5.12 6.25 1.03
N TRP A 104 5.52 5.08 0.58
CA TRP A 104 4.91 3.81 0.96
C TRP A 104 5.97 2.98 1.69
N THR A 105 5.69 2.64 2.94
CA THR A 105 6.57 1.84 3.79
C THR A 105 5.85 0.58 4.24
N GLU A 106 6.56 -0.54 4.16
CA GLU A 106 6.10 -1.81 4.72
C GLU A 106 7.15 -2.30 5.73
N GLU A 107 6.73 -2.48 6.97
CA GLU A 107 7.57 -3.03 8.04
C GLU A 107 7.12 -4.47 8.28
N LEU A 108 7.77 -5.43 7.60
CA LEU A 108 7.28 -6.79 7.52
C LEU A 108 7.89 -7.72 8.58
N ASP A 109 7.01 -8.46 9.25
CA ASP A 109 7.40 -9.63 10.02
C ASP A 109 7.44 -10.83 9.08
N LEU A 110 8.63 -11.37 8.83
CA LEU A 110 8.81 -12.46 7.89
C LEU A 110 8.30 -13.78 8.47
N PRO A 111 7.50 -14.55 7.71
CA PRO A 111 7.09 -15.88 8.14
C PRO A 111 8.26 -16.83 8.11
N LEU A 112 8.11 -17.98 8.80
CA LEU A 112 9.10 -19.06 8.85
C LEU A 112 10.44 -18.68 9.51
N GLY A 113 10.48 -17.63 10.30
CA GLY A 113 11.63 -17.26 11.13
C GLY A 113 12.93 -17.16 10.34
N ARG A 114 13.90 -18.05 10.63
CA ARG A 114 15.21 -18.04 10.00
C ARG A 114 15.14 -18.27 8.48
N LEU A 115 14.25 -19.15 8.03
CA LEU A 115 14.07 -19.42 6.59
C LEU A 115 13.57 -18.20 5.87
N GLY A 116 12.62 -17.47 6.47
CA GLY A 116 12.14 -16.22 5.91
C GLY A 116 13.25 -15.19 5.80
N ARG A 117 14.09 -15.05 6.83
CA ARG A 117 15.24 -14.13 6.81
C ARG A 117 16.28 -14.50 5.77
N LEU A 118 16.53 -15.80 5.57
CA LEU A 118 17.48 -16.27 4.55
C LEU A 118 16.97 -15.99 3.15
N GLY A 119 15.65 -16.10 2.91
CA GLY A 119 15.05 -15.83 1.61
C GLY A 119 14.87 -14.34 1.32
N TRP A 120 14.89 -13.50 2.34
CA TRP A 120 14.61 -12.05 2.20
C TRP A 120 15.51 -11.33 1.21
N PRO A 121 16.87 -11.55 1.19
CA PRO A 121 17.73 -10.90 0.21
C PRO A 121 17.37 -11.23 -1.24
N ILE A 122 16.71 -12.37 -1.48
CA ILE A 122 16.25 -12.77 -2.81
C ILE A 122 14.88 -12.14 -3.13
N VAL A 123 13.96 -12.16 -2.16
CA VAL A 123 12.59 -11.65 -2.32
C VAL A 123 12.53 -10.12 -2.34
N ARG A 124 13.34 -9.46 -1.53
CA ARG A 124 13.31 -8.03 -1.34
C ARG A 124 13.41 -7.21 -2.64
N PRO A 125 14.37 -7.50 -3.55
CA PRO A 125 14.46 -6.72 -4.80
C PRO A 125 13.20 -6.84 -5.65
N VAL A 126 12.59 -8.01 -5.70
CA VAL A 126 11.35 -8.26 -6.48
C VAL A 126 10.18 -7.53 -5.84
N ALA A 127 10.04 -7.62 -4.51
CA ALA A 127 9.00 -6.92 -3.77
C ALA A 127 9.14 -5.40 -3.91
N ARG A 128 10.36 -4.88 -3.76
CA ARG A 128 10.65 -3.47 -3.95
C ARG A 128 10.31 -3.01 -5.36
N TRP A 129 10.67 -3.80 -6.37
CA TRP A 129 10.32 -3.49 -7.76
C TRP A 129 8.81 -3.40 -7.94
N GLY A 130 8.07 -4.37 -7.40
CA GLY A 130 6.61 -4.40 -7.50
C GLY A 130 5.94 -3.19 -6.85
N LEU A 131 6.38 -2.80 -5.66
CA LEU A 131 5.87 -1.62 -4.96
C LEU A 131 6.23 -0.34 -5.74
N GLN A 132 7.48 -0.20 -6.17
CA GLN A 132 7.93 0.98 -6.90
C GLN A 132 7.20 1.11 -8.24
N ARG A 133 7.01 0.00 -8.95
CA ARG A 133 6.28 0.00 -10.21
C ARG A 133 4.81 0.36 -10.01
N SER A 134 4.20 -0.15 -8.95
CA SER A 134 2.83 0.21 -8.58
C SER A 134 2.69 1.71 -8.30
N LEU A 135 3.62 2.29 -7.54
CA LEU A 135 3.60 3.73 -7.27
C LEU A 135 3.83 4.57 -8.53
N GLN A 136 4.67 4.13 -9.45
CA GLN A 136 4.86 4.83 -10.72
C GLN A 136 3.56 4.86 -11.53
N ARG A 137 2.82 3.76 -11.54
CA ARG A 137 1.49 3.71 -12.16
C ARG A 137 0.50 4.59 -11.41
N PHE A 138 0.57 4.57 -10.09
CA PHE A 138 -0.27 5.41 -9.24
C PHE A 138 -0.10 6.89 -9.59
N ALA A 139 1.15 7.37 -9.72
CA ALA A 139 1.41 8.78 -10.00
C ALA A 139 0.67 9.26 -11.25
N ARG A 140 0.72 8.50 -12.33
CA ARG A 140 0.02 8.84 -13.57
C ARG A 140 -1.50 8.78 -13.42
N TRP A 141 -1.98 7.77 -12.69
CA TRP A 141 -3.41 7.58 -12.45
C TRP A 141 -3.96 8.69 -11.55
N ALA A 142 -3.23 9.05 -10.50
CA ALA A 142 -3.64 10.08 -9.55
C ALA A 142 -3.70 11.47 -10.17
N GLU A 143 -2.82 11.78 -11.13
CA GLU A 143 -2.82 13.05 -11.85
C GLU A 143 -4.11 13.27 -12.64
N ARG A 144 -4.80 12.20 -13.00
CA ARG A 144 -6.07 12.23 -13.76
C ARG A 144 -7.27 11.83 -12.90
N TYR A 145 -7.05 11.64 -11.62
CA TYR A 145 -8.11 11.16 -10.73
C TYR A 145 -9.22 12.20 -10.57
N SER A 146 -10.46 11.75 -10.75
CA SER A 146 -11.66 12.50 -10.44
C SER A 146 -12.63 11.56 -9.74
N GLY A 147 -12.77 11.73 -8.43
CA GLY A 147 -13.52 10.98 -7.44
C GLY A 147 -14.52 9.95 -7.77
#